data_0bbf906bb0e7bb9fa658ff97d040fce5
#
_entry.id   0bbf906bb0e7bb9fa658ff97d040fce5
#
_cell.length_a   1.000
_cell.length_b   1.000
_cell.length_c   1.000
_cell.angle_alpha   90.00
_cell.angle_beta   90.00
_cell.angle_gamma   90.00
#
_symmetry.space_group_name_H-M   'P 1'
#
loop_
_entity.id
_entity.type
_entity.pdbx_description
1 polymer ?
#
loop_
_entity_poly.entity_id
_entity_poly.type
_entity_poly.pdbx_seq_one_letter_code
_entity_poly.pdbx_strand_id
1 'polypeptide(L)'
;MIENSDFETFLYISKSKYQIFVYDKNNLKNLYNEEIGYSDEIELNTLSKFLDDNIYKIEKKIKNFIRNIILIVEDDKILEIGISLKKKNYEKNENQKQLENSLVEVKDIFKENYQDLLIMHMVIVEKENNFLLDNANNSDDYLFLEVNFISIPNKFTFYFDKLLENHQINIKRYMSGDYIKSFFDIESIESIESRELFVTANKLNEGLNKNEVQLVSKSKENKGFFEKFFQLFS
;
A
#
# COMPACT_ATOMS: atom_id res chain seq x y z
N MET A 1 20.87 11.08 -7.14
CA MET A 1 20.14 10.66 -8.35
C MET A 1 19.33 9.43 -7.97
N ILE A 2 18.02 9.53 -7.87
CA ILE A 2 17.13 8.36 -7.76
C ILE A 2 17.05 7.85 -9.19
N GLU A 3 17.75 6.76 -9.49
CA GLU A 3 17.55 6.06 -10.76
C GLU A 3 16.11 5.58 -10.79
N ASN A 4 15.29 6.20 -11.64
CA ASN A 4 13.99 5.65 -12.00
C ASN A 4 14.28 4.31 -12.69
N SER A 5 14.17 3.23 -11.94
CA SER A 5 14.26 1.90 -12.54
C SER A 5 13.05 1.71 -13.45
N ASP A 6 13.28 1.30 -14.69
CA ASP A 6 12.21 1.04 -15.67
C ASP A 6 11.37 -0.19 -15.30
N PHE A 7 11.65 -0.80 -14.18
CA PHE A 7 10.94 -1.99 -13.67
C PHE A 7 10.51 -1.80 -12.21
N GLU A 8 9.47 -2.54 -11.81
CA GLU A 8 9.04 -2.68 -10.41
C GLU A 8 9.08 -4.15 -10.02
N THR A 9 9.54 -4.44 -8.81
CA THR A 9 9.62 -5.80 -8.27
C THR A 9 8.64 -5.95 -7.13
N PHE A 10 7.86 -7.03 -7.18
CA PHE A 10 6.89 -7.41 -6.16
C PHE A 10 7.27 -8.75 -5.56
N LEU A 11 7.12 -8.86 -4.25
CA LEU A 11 7.13 -10.13 -3.54
C LEU A 11 5.76 -10.31 -2.89
N TYR A 12 5.07 -11.37 -3.29
CA TYR A 12 3.78 -11.74 -2.72
C TYR A 12 3.97 -12.89 -1.75
N ILE A 13 3.40 -12.76 -0.57
CA ILE A 13 3.45 -13.72 0.52
C ILE A 13 2.02 -13.99 0.97
N SER A 14 1.57 -15.22 0.84
CA SER A 14 0.27 -15.69 1.34
C SER A 14 0.46 -16.92 2.23
N LYS A 15 -0.60 -17.48 2.77
CA LYS A 15 -0.57 -18.71 3.57
C LYS A 15 -0.18 -19.95 2.78
N SER A 16 -0.21 -19.91 1.46
CA SER A 16 -0.02 -21.09 0.61
C SER A 16 1.12 -20.97 -0.39
N LYS A 17 1.63 -19.75 -0.64
CA LYS A 17 2.68 -19.54 -1.64
C LYS A 17 3.48 -18.26 -1.44
N TYR A 18 4.72 -18.31 -1.92
CA TYR A 18 5.55 -17.14 -2.23
C TYR A 18 5.60 -16.95 -3.73
N GLN A 19 5.57 -15.72 -4.18
CA GLN A 19 5.68 -15.39 -5.59
C GLN A 19 6.50 -14.12 -5.77
N ILE A 20 7.49 -14.14 -6.66
CA ILE A 20 8.24 -12.96 -7.05
C ILE A 20 7.91 -12.59 -8.48
N PHE A 21 7.59 -11.32 -8.69
CA PHE A 21 7.14 -10.80 -9.98
C PHE A 21 7.90 -9.52 -10.33
N VAL A 22 8.42 -9.44 -11.54
CA VAL A 22 9.11 -8.25 -12.04
C VAL A 22 8.41 -7.75 -13.29
N TYR A 23 8.12 -6.47 -13.29
CA TYR A 23 7.28 -5.82 -14.27
C TYR A 23 8.01 -4.62 -14.89
N ASP A 24 8.00 -4.55 -16.23
CA ASP A 24 8.49 -3.39 -16.98
C ASP A 24 7.40 -2.31 -17.01
N LYS A 25 7.68 -1.15 -16.43
CA LYS A 25 6.72 -0.04 -16.32
C LYS A 25 6.39 0.60 -17.67
N ASN A 26 7.37 0.64 -18.58
CA ASN A 26 7.23 1.34 -19.83
C ASN A 26 6.42 0.51 -20.85
N ASN A 27 6.67 -0.81 -20.86
CA ASN A 27 6.07 -1.72 -21.83
C ASN A 27 4.91 -2.53 -21.27
N LEU A 28 4.59 -2.37 -19.98
CA LEU A 28 3.57 -3.14 -19.26
C LEU A 28 3.76 -4.66 -19.42
N LYS A 29 5.03 -5.09 -19.43
CA LYS A 29 5.42 -6.46 -19.72
C LYS A 29 5.95 -7.17 -18.47
N ASN A 30 5.54 -8.43 -18.31
CA ASN A 30 6.14 -9.31 -17.34
C ASN A 30 7.57 -9.67 -17.76
N LEU A 31 8.54 -9.32 -16.92
CA LEU A 31 9.95 -9.66 -17.10
C LEU A 31 10.32 -10.97 -16.40
N TYR A 32 9.73 -11.23 -15.24
CA TYR A 32 10.00 -12.42 -14.44
C TYR A 32 8.79 -12.77 -13.57
N ASN A 33 8.50 -14.06 -13.43
CA ASN A 33 7.48 -14.57 -12.54
C ASN A 33 7.86 -15.98 -12.13
N GLU A 34 8.03 -16.20 -10.83
CA GLU A 34 8.25 -17.52 -10.21
C GLU A 34 7.46 -17.60 -8.93
N GLU A 35 6.94 -18.77 -8.65
CA GLU A 35 6.21 -19.05 -7.43
C GLU A 35 6.59 -20.41 -6.84
N ILE A 36 6.45 -20.53 -5.54
CA ILE A 36 6.60 -21.78 -4.79
C ILE A 36 5.44 -21.91 -3.82
N GLY A 37 4.77 -23.08 -3.86
CA GLY A 37 3.76 -23.42 -2.87
C GLY A 37 4.40 -23.99 -1.60
N TYR A 38 3.73 -23.79 -0.47
CA TYR A 38 4.05 -24.41 0.81
C TYR A 38 2.78 -24.71 1.60
N SER A 39 2.88 -25.52 2.66
CA SER A 39 1.75 -25.91 3.49
C SER A 39 1.79 -25.18 4.85
N ASP A 40 0.66 -24.56 5.17
CA ASP A 40 0.16 -24.17 6.48
C ASP A 40 0.72 -22.97 7.24
N GLU A 41 1.98 -22.56 7.11
CA GLU A 41 2.49 -21.33 7.76
C GLU A 41 3.63 -20.69 6.96
N ILE A 42 3.82 -19.39 7.13
CA ILE A 42 4.93 -18.66 6.50
C ILE A 42 6.26 -19.15 7.06
N GLU A 43 6.95 -19.99 6.29
CA GLU A 43 8.26 -20.52 6.64
C GLU A 43 9.38 -19.60 6.14
N LEU A 44 10.00 -18.86 7.05
CA LEU A 44 11.08 -17.92 6.71
C LEU A 44 12.29 -18.60 6.03
N ASN A 45 12.59 -19.84 6.40
CA ASN A 45 13.68 -20.59 5.77
C ASN A 45 13.38 -20.94 4.31
N THR A 46 12.15 -21.32 4.02
CA THR A 46 11.67 -21.58 2.66
C THR A 46 11.65 -20.31 1.83
N LEU A 47 11.22 -19.20 2.42
CA LEU A 47 11.27 -17.88 1.80
C LEU A 47 12.71 -17.44 1.51
N SER A 48 13.65 -17.64 2.45
CA SER A 48 15.07 -17.32 2.24
C SER A 48 15.64 -18.06 1.03
N LYS A 49 15.44 -19.38 0.97
CA LYS A 49 15.88 -20.19 -0.18
C LYS A 49 15.25 -19.73 -1.49
N PHE A 50 13.94 -19.42 -1.46
CA PHE A 50 13.24 -18.93 -2.63
C PHE A 50 13.84 -17.62 -3.14
N LEU A 51 14.21 -16.69 -2.24
CA LEU A 51 14.87 -15.44 -2.59
C LEU A 51 16.28 -15.67 -3.12
N ASP A 52 17.10 -16.52 -2.45
CA ASP A 52 18.44 -16.90 -2.91
C ASP A 52 18.43 -17.44 -4.34
N ASP A 53 17.45 -18.29 -4.66
CA ASP A 53 17.32 -18.93 -5.97
C ASP A 53 16.89 -17.95 -7.08
N ASN A 54 16.14 -16.91 -6.74
CA ASN A 54 15.46 -16.06 -7.71
C ASN A 54 16.12 -14.70 -7.91
N ILE A 55 16.64 -14.05 -6.86
CA ILE A 55 17.20 -12.68 -6.96
C ILE A 55 18.30 -12.62 -8.03
N TYR A 56 19.28 -13.54 -7.97
CA TYR A 56 20.35 -13.57 -8.95
C TYR A 56 19.84 -13.77 -10.39
N LYS A 57 18.85 -14.65 -10.59
CA LYS A 57 18.27 -14.91 -11.92
C LYS A 57 17.57 -13.66 -12.47
N ILE A 58 16.86 -12.94 -11.60
CA ILE A 58 16.19 -11.69 -11.95
C ILE A 58 17.23 -10.66 -12.36
N GLU A 59 18.21 -10.35 -11.51
CA GLU A 59 19.25 -9.34 -11.75
C GLU A 59 20.02 -9.62 -13.04
N LYS A 60 20.35 -10.88 -13.31
CA LYS A 60 20.96 -11.29 -14.57
C LYS A 60 20.05 -11.03 -15.77
N LYS A 61 18.74 -11.24 -15.62
CA LYS A 61 17.75 -11.04 -16.69
C LYS A 61 17.47 -9.58 -16.98
N ILE A 62 17.30 -8.76 -15.93
CA ILE A 62 17.06 -7.31 -16.07
C ILE A 62 18.36 -6.52 -16.28
N LYS A 63 19.53 -7.15 -16.11
CA LYS A 63 20.87 -6.54 -16.19
C LYS A 63 21.04 -5.35 -15.24
N ASN A 64 20.39 -5.41 -14.09
CA ASN A 64 20.42 -4.40 -13.03
C ASN A 64 20.20 -5.06 -11.67
N PHE A 65 20.56 -4.36 -10.59
CA PHE A 65 20.31 -4.82 -9.22
C PHE A 65 18.90 -4.47 -8.76
N ILE A 66 18.27 -5.38 -8.00
CA ILE A 66 17.03 -5.10 -7.30
C ILE A 66 17.40 -4.33 -6.02
N ARG A 67 17.05 -3.04 -5.95
CA ARG A 67 17.29 -2.22 -4.75
C ARG A 67 16.06 -2.07 -3.86
N ASN A 68 14.88 -2.14 -4.47
CA ASN A 68 13.62 -1.93 -3.80
C ASN A 68 12.60 -2.97 -4.25
N ILE A 69 11.73 -3.38 -3.32
CA ILE A 69 10.65 -4.31 -3.57
C ILE A 69 9.35 -3.80 -2.93
N ILE A 70 8.23 -4.06 -3.58
CA ILE A 70 6.90 -3.89 -2.96
C ILE A 70 6.49 -5.24 -2.40
N LEU A 71 6.22 -5.29 -1.10
CA LEU A 71 5.81 -6.51 -0.42
C LEU A 71 4.30 -6.55 -0.28
N ILE A 72 3.67 -7.56 -0.90
CA ILE A 72 2.23 -7.82 -0.79
C ILE A 72 2.05 -9.00 0.16
N VAL A 73 1.27 -8.81 1.21
CA VAL A 73 1.07 -9.81 2.27
C VAL A 73 -0.41 -10.16 2.39
N GLU A 74 -0.70 -11.45 2.49
CA GLU A 74 -1.99 -11.99 2.93
C GLU A 74 -1.77 -12.82 4.20
N ASP A 75 -2.23 -12.30 5.32
CA ASP A 75 -2.10 -12.95 6.62
C ASP A 75 -3.21 -12.48 7.56
N ASP A 76 -3.74 -13.36 8.41
CA ASP A 76 -4.78 -13.05 9.40
C ASP A 76 -4.33 -12.02 10.45
N LYS A 77 -3.05 -11.72 10.52
CA LYS A 77 -2.50 -10.68 11.41
C LYS A 77 -2.70 -9.27 10.88
N ILE A 78 -3.15 -9.12 9.62
CA ILE A 78 -3.51 -7.82 9.07
C ILE A 78 -4.81 -7.37 9.74
N LEU A 79 -4.80 -6.16 10.28
CA LEU A 79 -5.91 -5.58 11.03
C LEU A 79 -6.50 -4.40 10.27
N GLU A 80 -7.81 -4.29 10.30
CA GLU A 80 -8.54 -3.12 9.82
C GLU A 80 -9.08 -2.34 11.02
N ILE A 81 -8.73 -1.06 11.12
CA ILE A 81 -9.06 -0.20 12.24
C ILE A 81 -9.70 1.09 11.71
N GLY A 82 -10.99 1.26 11.98
CA GLY A 82 -11.72 2.48 11.64
C GLY A 82 -11.57 3.55 12.72
N ILE A 83 -11.19 4.76 12.31
CA ILE A 83 -11.17 5.95 13.18
C ILE A 83 -12.08 7.01 12.59
N SER A 84 -13.04 7.48 13.39
CA SER A 84 -13.97 8.54 13.00
C SER A 84 -13.68 9.82 13.77
N LEU A 85 -13.67 10.95 13.07
CA LEU A 85 -13.46 12.27 13.62
C LEU A 85 -14.67 13.17 13.28
N LYS A 86 -15.21 13.87 14.28
CA LYS A 86 -16.25 14.89 14.09
C LYS A 86 -15.74 16.22 14.60
N LYS A 87 -15.66 17.20 13.72
CA LYS A 87 -15.23 18.57 14.04
C LYS A 87 -16.26 19.61 13.65
N LYS A 88 -16.39 20.67 14.45
CA LYS A 88 -17.18 21.82 14.07
C LYS A 88 -16.48 22.59 12.95
N ASN A 89 -17.22 22.90 11.90
CA ASN A 89 -16.72 23.67 10.77
C ASN A 89 -16.90 25.15 11.07
N TYR A 90 -15.80 25.85 11.33
CA TYR A 90 -15.85 27.27 11.67
C TYR A 90 -15.71 28.21 10.44
N GLU A 91 -15.15 27.68 9.34
CA GLU A 91 -14.82 28.48 8.16
C GLU A 91 -15.28 27.77 6.87
N LYS A 92 -16.37 28.24 6.28
CA LYS A 92 -17.00 27.62 5.10
C LYS A 92 -16.12 27.60 3.83
N ASN A 93 -15.02 28.34 3.80
CA ASN A 93 -14.18 28.52 2.60
C ASN A 93 -12.85 27.74 2.64
N GLU A 94 -12.53 26.97 3.68
CA GLU A 94 -11.27 26.22 3.83
C GLU A 94 -11.47 24.70 3.98
N ASN A 95 -12.50 24.14 3.36
CA ASN A 95 -12.86 22.71 3.52
C ASN A 95 -11.69 21.77 3.23
N GLN A 96 -10.85 22.09 2.23
CA GLN A 96 -9.72 21.28 1.83
C GLN A 96 -8.62 21.25 2.91
N LYS A 97 -8.22 22.40 3.43
CA LYS A 97 -7.21 22.51 4.49
C LYS A 97 -7.68 21.88 5.80
N GLN A 98 -8.98 21.97 6.09
CA GLN A 98 -9.57 21.28 7.23
C GLN A 98 -9.54 19.77 7.08
N LEU A 99 -9.81 19.23 5.88
CA LEU A 99 -9.70 17.82 5.58
C LEU A 99 -8.26 17.33 5.77
N GLU A 100 -7.28 18.08 5.24
CA GLU A 100 -5.86 17.76 5.40
C GLU A 100 -5.43 17.68 6.87
N ASN A 101 -5.78 18.72 7.64
CA ASN A 101 -5.47 18.76 9.06
C ASN A 101 -6.16 17.61 9.81
N SER A 102 -7.38 17.26 9.43
CA SER A 102 -8.13 16.17 10.03
C SER A 102 -7.52 14.80 9.68
N LEU A 103 -7.02 14.61 8.46
CA LEU A 103 -6.31 13.39 8.07
C LEU A 103 -4.99 13.24 8.84
N VAL A 104 -4.25 14.32 9.06
CA VAL A 104 -3.04 14.30 9.90
C VAL A 104 -3.39 13.91 11.34
N GLU A 105 -4.42 14.53 11.91
CA GLU A 105 -4.86 14.24 13.28
C GLU A 105 -5.32 12.79 13.45
N VAL A 106 -6.14 12.27 12.53
CA VAL A 106 -6.58 10.86 12.57
C VAL A 106 -5.39 9.91 12.48
N LYS A 107 -4.40 10.23 11.64
CA LYS A 107 -3.15 9.46 11.54
C LYS A 107 -2.31 9.52 12.82
N ASP A 108 -2.27 10.68 13.48
CA ASP A 108 -1.54 10.83 14.74
C ASP A 108 -2.27 10.09 15.86
N ILE A 109 -3.60 10.15 15.94
CA ILE A 109 -4.43 9.33 16.84
C ILE A 109 -4.14 7.83 16.64
N PHE A 110 -4.08 7.38 15.37
CA PHE A 110 -3.73 5.99 15.08
C PHE A 110 -2.33 5.65 15.65
N LYS A 111 -1.32 6.45 15.35
CA LYS A 111 0.06 6.20 15.79
C LYS A 111 0.25 6.22 17.30
N GLU A 112 -0.47 7.08 18.00
CA GLU A 112 -0.43 7.15 19.46
C GLU A 112 -1.03 5.90 20.13
N ASN A 113 -2.12 5.37 19.56
CA ASN A 113 -2.84 4.25 20.15
C ASN A 113 -2.36 2.87 19.67
N TYR A 114 -1.75 2.80 18.47
CA TYR A 114 -1.35 1.56 17.81
C TYR A 114 0.13 1.58 17.39
N GLN A 115 1.02 1.84 18.34
CA GLN A 115 2.47 2.00 18.11
C GLN A 115 3.16 0.75 17.55
N ASP A 116 2.59 -0.42 17.84
CA ASP A 116 3.12 -1.71 17.38
C ASP A 116 2.65 -2.10 15.96
N LEU A 117 1.89 -1.24 15.30
CA LEU A 117 1.37 -1.48 13.96
C LEU A 117 2.01 -0.57 12.91
N LEU A 118 2.33 -1.17 11.76
CA LEU A 118 2.72 -0.46 10.54
C LEU A 118 1.49 -0.25 9.67
N ILE A 119 1.23 0.98 9.26
CA ILE A 119 0.13 1.30 8.33
C ILE A 119 0.54 0.86 6.91
N MET A 120 -0.25 -0.03 6.32
CA MET A 120 -0.13 -0.46 4.92
C MET A 120 -0.97 0.43 3.99
N HIS A 121 -2.21 0.70 4.40
CA HIS A 121 -3.15 1.56 3.67
C HIS A 121 -3.92 2.46 4.64
N MET A 122 -4.26 3.64 4.19
CA MET A 122 -5.09 4.62 4.90
C MET A 122 -6.17 5.08 3.92
N VAL A 123 -7.41 4.66 4.13
CA VAL A 123 -8.50 4.81 3.17
C VAL A 123 -9.61 5.63 3.78
N ILE A 124 -9.99 6.73 3.11
CA ILE A 124 -11.16 7.53 3.49
C ILE A 124 -12.40 6.72 3.13
N VAL A 125 -13.30 6.53 4.11
CA VAL A 125 -14.57 5.85 3.90
C VAL A 125 -15.59 6.87 3.41
N GLU A 126 -16.02 6.72 2.14
CA GLU A 126 -17.13 7.50 1.61
C GLU A 126 -18.43 7.01 2.27
N LYS A 127 -19.07 7.87 3.06
CA LYS A 127 -20.46 7.64 3.46
C LYS A 127 -21.39 8.27 2.43
N GLU A 128 -22.25 7.45 1.83
CA GLU A 128 -23.37 7.94 1.02
C GLU A 128 -24.07 9.07 1.77
N ASN A 129 -24.09 10.26 1.20
CA ASN A 129 -24.81 11.47 1.60
C ASN A 129 -24.09 12.58 2.38
N ASN A 130 -22.81 12.54 2.78
CA ASN A 130 -22.25 13.67 3.55
C ASN A 130 -20.82 14.08 3.20
N PHE A 131 -20.23 13.55 2.17
CA PHE A 131 -18.88 13.94 1.84
C PHE A 131 -18.77 14.50 0.43
N LEU A 132 -18.01 15.56 0.35
CA LEU A 132 -17.45 16.20 -0.82
C LEU A 132 -18.37 17.14 -1.59
N LEU A 133 -18.19 18.45 -1.28
CA LEU A 133 -18.15 19.60 -2.20
C LEU A 133 -19.41 20.00 -2.99
N ASP A 134 -20.48 19.21 -3.12
CA ASP A 134 -21.56 19.56 -4.06
C ASP A 134 -22.84 20.16 -3.46
N ASN A 135 -22.95 20.32 -2.13
CA ASN A 135 -24.15 20.95 -1.57
C ASN A 135 -23.83 22.20 -0.74
N ALA A 136 -23.62 23.31 -1.44
CA ALA A 136 -23.49 24.65 -0.87
C ALA A 136 -24.74 25.15 -0.07
N ASN A 137 -25.76 24.29 0.09
CA ASN A 137 -27.04 24.66 0.67
C ASN A 137 -27.43 23.93 1.97
N ASN A 138 -26.64 22.96 2.45
CA ASN A 138 -26.93 22.32 3.74
C ASN A 138 -25.98 22.84 4.81
N SER A 139 -26.55 23.50 5.81
CA SER A 139 -25.91 24.13 6.97
C SER A 139 -25.36 23.09 7.96
N ASP A 140 -24.57 22.12 7.52
CA ASP A 140 -23.91 21.20 8.44
C ASP A 140 -22.66 21.88 8.98
N ASP A 141 -22.78 22.40 10.19
CA ASP A 141 -21.69 23.04 10.94
C ASP A 141 -20.57 22.05 11.36
N TYR A 142 -20.55 20.85 10.80
CA TYR A 142 -19.64 19.79 11.20
C TYR A 142 -19.00 19.08 10.01
N LEU A 143 -17.67 18.91 10.08
CA LEU A 143 -16.92 17.97 9.27
C LEU A 143 -16.97 16.59 9.95
N PHE A 144 -17.40 15.59 9.20
CA PHE A 144 -17.35 14.18 9.63
C PHE A 144 -16.37 13.41 8.72
N LEU A 145 -15.32 12.84 9.29
CA LEU A 145 -14.31 12.07 8.60
C LEU A 145 -14.21 10.68 9.21
N GLU A 146 -14.31 9.66 8.40
CA GLU A 146 -14.03 8.28 8.78
C GLU A 146 -12.89 7.75 7.91
N VAL A 147 -11.88 7.19 8.55
CA VAL A 147 -10.69 6.65 7.90
C VAL A 147 -10.48 5.22 8.36
N ASN A 148 -10.35 4.31 7.41
CA ASN A 148 -9.97 2.93 7.66
C ASN A 148 -8.46 2.74 7.48
N PHE A 149 -7.79 2.20 8.50
CA PHE A 149 -6.38 1.85 8.51
C PHE A 149 -6.21 0.35 8.35
N ILE A 150 -5.61 -0.08 7.26
CA ILE A 150 -5.17 -1.46 7.07
C ILE A 150 -3.71 -1.52 7.52
N SER A 151 -3.43 -2.37 8.50
CA SER A 151 -2.16 -2.35 9.23
C SER A 151 -1.68 -3.76 9.60
N ILE A 152 -0.37 -3.88 9.82
CA ILE A 152 0.30 -5.15 10.13
C ILE A 152 1.23 -4.96 11.34
N PRO A 153 1.37 -5.95 12.25
CA PRO A 153 2.26 -5.84 13.39
C PRO A 153 3.73 -5.61 13.00
N ASN A 154 4.40 -4.65 13.63
CA ASN A 154 5.82 -4.35 13.40
C ASN A 154 6.73 -5.55 13.63
N LYS A 155 6.39 -6.44 14.56
CA LYS A 155 7.14 -7.69 14.78
C LYS A 155 7.17 -8.57 13.54
N PHE A 156 6.06 -8.58 12.79
CA PHE A 156 5.95 -9.39 11.57
C PHE A 156 6.76 -8.77 10.42
N THR A 157 6.71 -7.45 10.24
CA THR A 157 7.48 -6.77 9.20
C THR A 157 8.98 -6.84 9.43
N PHE A 158 9.43 -6.81 10.68
CA PHE A 158 10.84 -6.90 11.04
C PHE A 158 11.55 -8.13 10.48
N TYR A 159 10.87 -9.27 10.39
CA TYR A 159 11.46 -10.48 9.82
C TYR A 159 11.68 -10.35 8.31
N PHE A 160 10.75 -9.73 7.59
CA PHE A 160 10.90 -9.51 6.16
C PHE A 160 11.96 -8.46 5.85
N ASP A 161 12.00 -7.37 6.63
CA ASP A 161 13.02 -6.34 6.49
C ASP A 161 14.42 -6.96 6.63
N LYS A 162 14.66 -7.73 7.69
CA LYS A 162 15.94 -8.41 7.89
C LYS A 162 16.28 -9.41 6.81
N LEU A 163 15.30 -10.17 6.33
CA LEU A 163 15.52 -11.15 5.29
C LEU A 163 15.98 -10.47 3.99
N LEU A 164 15.33 -9.39 3.61
CA LEU A 164 15.66 -8.65 2.38
C LEU A 164 16.93 -7.80 2.52
N GLU A 165 17.25 -7.31 3.73
CA GLU A 165 18.53 -6.65 4.02
C GLU A 165 19.73 -7.55 3.69
N ASN A 166 19.65 -8.87 3.90
CA ASN A 166 20.72 -9.81 3.53
C ASN A 166 21.02 -9.78 2.03
N HIS A 167 20.05 -9.41 1.22
CA HIS A 167 20.18 -9.22 -0.23
C HIS A 167 20.41 -7.76 -0.64
N GLN A 168 20.58 -6.84 0.32
CA GLN A 168 20.70 -5.38 0.09
C GLN A 168 19.47 -4.78 -0.60
N ILE A 169 18.30 -5.35 -0.34
CA ILE A 169 17.00 -4.93 -0.89
C ILE A 169 16.19 -4.26 0.20
N ASN A 170 15.63 -3.08 -0.09
CA ASN A 170 14.74 -2.37 0.82
C ASN A 170 13.28 -2.63 0.46
N ILE A 171 12.42 -2.74 1.47
CA ILE A 171 10.97 -2.75 1.24
C ILE A 171 10.51 -1.31 1.05
N LYS A 172 10.08 -0.99 -0.17
CA LYS A 172 9.58 0.34 -0.55
C LYS A 172 8.19 0.59 0.03
N ARG A 173 7.35 -0.45 0.04
CA ARG A 173 5.97 -0.39 0.52
C ARG A 173 5.50 -1.78 0.91
N TYR A 174 4.71 -1.84 1.99
CA TYR A 174 3.88 -2.97 2.35
C TYR A 174 2.47 -2.75 1.82
N MET A 175 1.85 -3.78 1.26
CA MET A 175 0.48 -3.75 0.76
C MET A 175 -0.28 -4.99 1.23
N SER A 176 -1.56 -4.84 1.55
CA SER A 176 -2.45 -5.95 1.86
C SER A 176 -2.94 -6.62 0.58
N GLY A 177 -2.74 -7.93 0.47
CA GLY A 177 -3.25 -8.70 -0.65
C GLY A 177 -4.77 -8.71 -0.70
N ASP A 178 -5.43 -8.81 0.45
CA ASP A 178 -6.90 -8.78 0.55
C ASP A 178 -7.46 -7.42 0.10
N TYR A 179 -6.79 -6.31 0.48
CA TYR A 179 -7.16 -4.99 -0.02
C TYR A 179 -7.00 -4.87 -1.54
N ILE A 180 -5.91 -5.39 -2.11
CA ILE A 180 -5.74 -5.39 -3.57
C ILE A 180 -6.84 -6.22 -4.23
N LYS A 181 -7.18 -7.39 -3.66
CA LYS A 181 -8.24 -8.26 -4.16
C LYS A 181 -9.63 -7.65 -4.09
N SER A 182 -9.89 -6.73 -3.16
CA SER A 182 -11.17 -6.04 -3.05
C SER A 182 -11.53 -5.16 -4.26
N PHE A 183 -10.57 -4.91 -5.16
CA PHE A 183 -10.81 -4.21 -6.43
C PHE A 183 -11.26 -5.13 -7.58
N PHE A 184 -11.41 -6.43 -7.32
CA PHE A 184 -11.90 -7.41 -8.29
C PHE A 184 -13.29 -7.87 -7.91
N ASP A 185 -14.08 -8.30 -8.91
CA ASP A 185 -15.39 -8.88 -8.67
C ASP A 185 -15.27 -10.20 -7.90
N ILE A 186 -16.15 -10.42 -6.93
CA ILE A 186 -16.13 -11.60 -6.03
C ILE A 186 -16.11 -12.91 -6.81
N GLU A 187 -16.83 -12.99 -7.93
CA GLU A 187 -16.89 -14.19 -8.78
C GLU A 187 -15.55 -14.50 -9.49
N SER A 188 -14.68 -13.51 -9.64
CA SER A 188 -13.38 -13.64 -10.30
C SER A 188 -12.21 -13.88 -9.36
N ILE A 189 -12.38 -13.74 -8.03
CA ILE A 189 -11.30 -13.81 -7.05
C ILE A 189 -10.53 -15.14 -7.10
N GLU A 190 -11.21 -16.25 -7.28
CA GLU A 190 -10.56 -17.58 -7.37
C GLU A 190 -9.77 -17.79 -8.67
N SER A 191 -10.07 -17.02 -9.70
CA SER A 191 -9.45 -17.11 -11.02
C SER A 191 -8.51 -15.94 -11.35
N ILE A 192 -8.24 -15.03 -10.39
CA ILE A 192 -7.35 -13.88 -10.62
C ILE A 192 -5.98 -14.40 -11.05
N GLU A 193 -5.60 -14.06 -12.26
CA GLU A 193 -4.23 -14.29 -12.72
C GLU A 193 -3.27 -13.44 -11.87
N SER A 194 -2.15 -14.02 -11.48
CA SER A 194 -1.11 -13.32 -10.71
C SER A 194 -0.73 -11.98 -11.34
N ARG A 195 -0.75 -11.88 -12.67
CA ARG A 195 -0.48 -10.64 -13.40
C ARG A 195 -1.45 -9.52 -13.05
N GLU A 196 -2.74 -9.80 -12.97
CA GLU A 196 -3.77 -8.79 -12.68
C GLU A 196 -3.60 -8.23 -11.26
N LEU A 197 -3.30 -9.09 -10.30
CA LEU A 197 -3.01 -8.69 -8.92
C LEU A 197 -1.83 -7.71 -8.87
N PHE A 198 -0.72 -8.00 -9.54
CA PHE A 198 0.47 -7.12 -9.55
C PHE A 198 0.24 -5.83 -10.32
N VAL A 199 -0.51 -5.87 -11.44
CA VAL A 199 -0.89 -4.66 -12.19
C VAL A 199 -1.77 -3.75 -11.33
N THR A 200 -2.72 -4.31 -10.59
CA THR A 200 -3.57 -3.54 -9.67
C THR A 200 -2.77 -2.99 -8.51
N ALA A 201 -1.87 -3.78 -7.91
CA ALA A 201 -0.95 -3.31 -6.88
C ALA A 201 -0.10 -2.13 -7.38
N ASN A 202 0.42 -2.18 -8.62
CA ASN A 202 1.17 -1.07 -9.20
C ASN A 202 0.29 0.18 -9.38
N LYS A 203 -0.92 0.03 -9.90
CA LYS A 203 -1.86 1.15 -10.05
C LYS A 203 -2.21 1.78 -8.69
N LEU A 204 -2.45 0.98 -7.65
CA LEU A 204 -2.67 1.48 -6.30
C LEU A 204 -1.44 2.20 -5.75
N ASN A 205 -0.24 1.69 -6.03
CA ASN A 205 0.99 2.35 -5.66
C ASN A 205 1.19 3.70 -6.38
N GLU A 206 0.60 3.86 -7.55
CA GLU A 206 0.57 5.11 -8.34
C GLU A 206 -0.64 6.00 -8.04
N GLY A 207 -1.55 5.59 -7.13
CA GLY A 207 -2.69 6.39 -6.70
C GLY A 207 -3.99 6.09 -7.45
N LEU A 208 -4.25 4.86 -7.88
CA LEU A 208 -5.52 4.48 -8.54
C LEU A 208 -6.75 4.75 -7.67
N ASN A 209 -6.66 4.47 -6.37
CA ASN A 209 -7.76 4.75 -5.46
C ASN A 209 -7.66 6.18 -4.93
N LYS A 210 -8.58 7.05 -5.36
CA LYS A 210 -8.66 8.45 -4.94
C LYS A 210 -8.93 8.60 -3.43
N ASN A 211 -9.58 7.62 -2.81
CA ASN A 211 -9.88 7.63 -1.39
C ASN A 211 -8.69 7.13 -0.54
N GLU A 212 -7.65 6.59 -1.16
CA GLU A 212 -6.45 6.16 -0.46
C GLU A 212 -5.47 7.32 -0.28
N VAL A 213 -5.23 7.65 0.98
CA VAL A 213 -4.21 8.64 1.35
C VAL A 213 -2.83 8.04 1.14
N GLN A 214 -2.06 8.57 0.20
CA GLN A 214 -0.72 8.06 -0.06
C GLN A 214 0.20 8.32 1.13
N LEU A 215 0.69 7.24 1.72
CA LEU A 215 1.67 7.27 2.80
C LEU A 215 3.06 7.49 2.18
N VAL A 216 3.39 8.75 1.88
CA VAL A 216 4.73 9.08 1.37
C VAL A 216 5.73 8.89 2.50
N SER A 217 6.65 7.93 2.37
CA SER A 217 7.86 7.91 3.21
C SER A 217 8.57 9.25 3.04
N LYS A 218 9.02 9.86 4.14
CA LYS A 218 9.83 11.09 4.12
C LYS A 218 11.14 10.84 3.36
N SER A 219 11.12 10.86 2.04
CA SER A 219 12.31 11.08 1.27
C SER A 219 12.73 12.53 1.46
N LYS A 220 14.02 12.79 1.59
CA LYS A 220 14.60 14.10 1.89
C LYS A 220 14.38 15.20 0.83
N GLU A 221 13.52 15.01 -0.12
CA GLU A 221 13.10 16.03 -1.08
C GLU A 221 11.69 16.52 -0.70
N ASN A 222 11.67 17.76 -0.23
CA ASN A 222 10.51 18.54 0.21
C ASN A 222 9.47 18.83 -0.90
N LYS A 223 8.87 17.77 -1.46
CA LYS A 223 7.54 17.93 -2.06
C LYS A 223 6.56 17.33 -1.07
N GLY A 224 5.80 18.20 -0.41
CA GLY A 224 4.94 17.82 0.70
C GLY A 224 3.97 16.72 0.31
N PHE A 225 3.71 15.82 1.25
CA PHE A 225 2.65 14.80 1.20
C PHE A 225 1.35 15.31 0.55
N PHE A 226 1.02 16.57 0.75
CA PHE A 226 -0.17 17.24 0.27
C PHE A 226 -0.11 17.64 -1.22
N GLU A 227 1.03 17.97 -1.80
CA GLU A 227 1.12 18.30 -3.23
C GLU A 227 0.72 17.15 -4.16
N LYS A 228 0.99 15.90 -3.78
CA LYS A 228 0.54 14.72 -4.53
C LYS A 228 -0.93 14.39 -4.29
N PHE A 229 -1.43 14.67 -3.09
CA PHE A 229 -2.83 14.48 -2.74
C PHE A 229 -3.75 15.42 -3.55
N PHE A 230 -3.32 16.67 -3.79
CA PHE A 230 -4.11 17.64 -4.55
C PHE A 230 -4.16 17.45 -6.05
N GLN A 231 -3.16 16.81 -6.64
CA GLN A 231 -3.21 16.44 -8.05
C GLN A 231 -4.27 15.37 -8.35
N LEU A 232 -4.83 14.73 -7.33
CA LEU A 232 -5.90 13.74 -7.44
C LEU A 232 -7.32 14.36 -7.44
N PHE A 233 -7.44 15.62 -6.98
CA PHE A 233 -8.74 16.33 -6.87
C PHE A 233 -8.88 17.53 -7.84
N SER A 234 -7.91 17.78 -8.67
CA SER A 234 -7.94 18.73 -9.79
C SER A 234 -8.18 18.01 -11.11
#